data_eb0337e65a2923e15332513679a221cb
#
_entry.id   eb0337e65a2923e15332513679a221cb
#
_cell.length_a   1.000
_cell.length_b   1.000
_cell.length_c   1.000
_cell.angle_alpha   90.00
_cell.angle_beta   90.00
_cell.angle_gamma   90.00
#
_symmetry.space_group_name_H-M   'P 1'
#
loop_
_entity.id
_entity.type
_entity.pdbx_description
1 polymer ?
#
loop_
_entity_poly.entity_id
_entity_poly.type
_entity_poly.pdbx_seq_one_letter_code
_entity_poly.pdbx_strand_id
1 'polypeptide(L)' 'MEDTTIKELALKIAYDFNQSIKQRTDLLLELDSIMYTNLGIDSISSEKHKVKSDSKYIYKQIKGIDETLGKELLHHLDA' A
#
# COMPACT_ATOMS: atom_id res chain seq x y z
N MET A 1 6.11 23.26 -0.19
CA MET A 1 5.18 22.18 -0.04
C MET A 1 5.87 20.83 0.09
N GLU A 2 5.49 20.06 1.04
CA GLU A 2 6.13 18.79 1.22
C GLU A 2 5.48 17.71 0.43
N ASP A 3 6.31 16.88 -0.17
CA ASP A 3 5.81 15.69 -0.86
C ASP A 3 5.60 14.59 0.15
N THR A 4 4.34 14.28 0.42
CA THR A 4 4.03 13.16 1.30
C THR A 4 4.32 11.87 0.55
N THR A 5 5.16 11.03 1.12
CA THR A 5 5.47 9.76 0.48
C THR A 5 4.31 8.78 0.66
N ILE A 6 4.28 7.77 -0.20
CA ILE A 6 3.27 6.71 -0.11
C ILE A 6 3.38 6.00 1.26
N LYS A 7 4.60 5.79 1.73
CA LYS A 7 4.81 5.15 3.03
C LYS A 7 4.24 5.97 4.18
N GLU A 8 4.39 7.29 4.11
CA GLU A 8 3.82 8.18 5.11
C GLU A 8 2.29 8.13 5.09
N LEU A 9 1.70 8.15 3.89
CA LEU A 9 0.25 8.03 3.75
C LEU A 9 -0.25 6.70 4.30
N ALA A 10 0.46 5.62 4.00
CA ALA A 10 0.10 4.29 4.49
C ALA A 10 0.13 4.25 6.02
N LEU A 11 1.14 4.86 6.63
CA LEU A 11 1.22 4.92 8.09
C LEU A 11 0.06 5.71 8.68
N LYS A 12 -0.28 6.86 8.09
CA LYS A 12 -1.40 7.67 8.56
C LYS A 12 -2.70 6.88 8.53
N ILE A 13 -2.92 6.16 7.44
CA ILE A 13 -4.13 5.34 7.29
C ILE A 13 -4.14 4.20 8.31
N ALA A 14 -3.01 3.50 8.43
CA ALA A 14 -2.91 2.34 9.30
C ALA A 14 -3.14 2.68 10.78
N TYR A 15 -2.72 3.87 11.20
CA TYR A 15 -2.81 4.29 12.59
C TYR A 15 -3.94 5.29 12.86
N ASP A 16 -4.87 5.43 11.91
CA ASP A 16 -6.06 6.25 12.13
C ASP A 16 -7.11 5.44 12.88
N PHE A 17 -7.01 5.44 14.20
CA PHE A 17 -7.89 4.65 15.04
C PHE A 17 -9.32 5.20 15.12
N ASN A 18 -9.60 6.31 14.46
CA ASN A 18 -10.97 6.79 14.29
C ASN A 18 -11.71 6.01 13.20
N GLN A 19 -10.98 5.26 12.38
CA GLN A 19 -11.54 4.42 11.34
C GLN A 19 -11.55 2.97 11.80
N SER A 20 -12.54 2.21 11.32
CA SER A 20 -12.60 0.79 11.63
C SER A 20 -11.46 0.02 10.94
N ILE A 21 -11.26 -1.23 11.35
CA ILE A 21 -10.28 -2.11 10.72
C ILE A 21 -10.58 -2.24 9.22
N LYS A 22 -11.86 -2.46 8.88
CA LYS A 22 -12.26 -2.59 7.49
C LYS A 22 -12.01 -1.31 6.70
N GLN A 23 -12.33 -0.16 7.27
CA GLN A 23 -12.11 1.12 6.59
C GLN A 23 -10.64 1.39 6.34
N ARG A 24 -9.80 1.13 7.35
CA ARG A 24 -8.36 1.30 7.20
C ARG A 24 -7.79 0.37 6.12
N THR A 25 -8.21 -0.88 6.14
CA THR A 25 -7.77 -1.86 5.14
C THR A 25 -8.22 -1.44 3.74
N ASP A 26 -9.47 -1.01 3.60
CA ASP A 26 -10.00 -0.57 2.30
C ASP A 26 -9.24 0.65 1.78
N LEU A 27 -8.92 1.60 2.66
CA LEU A 27 -8.16 2.79 2.26
C LEU A 27 -6.74 2.44 1.84
N LEU A 28 -6.11 1.50 2.53
CA LEU A 28 -4.77 1.05 2.15
C LEU A 28 -4.77 0.36 0.79
N LEU A 29 -5.79 -0.47 0.52
CA LEU A 29 -5.92 -1.12 -0.78
C LEU A 29 -6.22 -0.11 -1.87
N GLU A 30 -7.00 0.92 -1.57
CA GLU A 30 -7.26 1.99 -2.52
C GLU A 30 -5.98 2.75 -2.87
N LEU A 31 -5.16 3.05 -1.87
CA LEU A 31 -3.87 3.71 -2.10
C LEU A 31 -2.98 2.87 -3.01
N ASP A 32 -2.93 1.56 -2.77
CA ASP A 32 -2.17 0.63 -3.59
C ASP A 32 -2.67 0.65 -5.04
N SER A 33 -3.99 0.60 -5.22
CA SER A 33 -4.62 0.63 -6.54
C SER A 33 -4.29 1.92 -7.29
N ILE A 34 -4.31 3.05 -6.59
CA ILE A 34 -3.97 4.34 -7.20
C ILE A 34 -2.54 4.35 -7.72
N MET A 35 -1.60 3.78 -6.96
CA MET A 35 -0.22 3.71 -7.38
C MET A 35 -0.07 2.93 -8.69
N TYR A 36 -0.71 1.77 -8.77
CA TYR A 36 -0.61 0.94 -9.99
C TYR A 36 -1.32 1.59 -11.16
N THR A 37 -2.41 2.29 -10.92
CA THR A 37 -3.14 3.01 -11.96
C THR A 37 -2.27 4.12 -12.56
N ASN A 38 -1.40 4.73 -11.75
CA ASN A 38 -0.53 5.80 -12.21
C ASN A 38 0.73 5.32 -12.91
N LEU A 39 1.00 4.01 -12.91
CA LEU A 39 2.08 3.45 -13.69
C LEU A 39 1.64 3.39 -15.15
N GLY A 40 2.34 4.10 -16.03
CA GLY A 40 2.06 4.03 -17.46
C GLY A 40 2.73 2.81 -18.09
N ILE A 41 2.36 2.56 -19.34
CA ILE A 41 2.99 1.49 -20.13
C ILE A 41 4.48 1.77 -20.29
N ASP A 42 4.83 3.05 -20.38
CA ASP A 42 6.20 3.49 -20.59
C ASP A 42 6.98 3.72 -19.32
N SER A 43 6.44 3.28 -18.17
CA SER A 43 7.14 3.44 -16.90
C SER A 43 8.48 2.71 -16.92
N ILE A 44 9.51 3.38 -16.43
CA ILE A 44 10.85 2.79 -16.38
C ILE A 44 10.94 1.80 -15.21
N SER A 45 11.95 0.94 -15.27
CA SER A 45 12.12 -0.11 -14.26
C SER A 45 12.21 0.42 -12.84
N SER A 46 12.88 1.55 -12.62
CA SER A 46 13.01 2.11 -11.29
C SER A 46 11.67 2.55 -10.71
N GLU A 47 10.77 3.06 -11.56
CA GLU A 47 9.42 3.43 -11.11
C GLU A 47 8.62 2.19 -10.72
N LYS A 48 8.74 1.12 -11.51
CA LYS A 48 8.05 -0.13 -11.20
C LYS A 48 8.57 -0.75 -9.90
N HIS A 49 9.87 -0.69 -9.69
CA HIS A 49 10.48 -1.20 -8.45
C HIS A 49 10.02 -0.37 -7.24
N LYS A 50 9.93 0.94 -7.41
CA LYS A 50 9.45 1.81 -6.33
C LYS A 50 8.01 1.49 -5.96
N VAL A 51 7.15 1.31 -6.95
CA VAL A 51 5.75 0.97 -6.69
C VAL A 51 5.66 -0.39 -6.00
N LYS A 52 6.44 -1.37 -6.44
CA LYS A 52 6.45 -2.67 -5.79
C LYS A 52 6.91 -2.57 -4.33
N SER A 53 7.94 -1.77 -4.06
CA SER A 53 8.43 -1.55 -2.72
C SER A 53 7.38 -0.87 -1.84
N ASP A 54 6.71 0.15 -2.38
CA ASP A 54 5.67 0.86 -1.65
C ASP A 54 4.44 -0.05 -1.41
N SER A 55 4.10 -0.87 -2.41
CA SER A 55 3.01 -1.84 -2.29
C SER A 55 3.30 -2.84 -1.18
N LYS A 56 4.54 -3.34 -1.13
CA LYS A 56 4.95 -4.27 -0.08
C LYS A 56 4.81 -3.63 1.30
N TYR A 57 5.18 -2.35 1.41
CA TYR A 57 5.03 -1.62 2.66
C TYR A 57 3.57 -1.50 3.07
N ILE A 58 2.70 -1.16 2.12
CA ILE A 58 1.25 -1.08 2.35
C ILE A 58 0.72 -2.42 2.85
N TYR A 59 1.12 -3.52 2.21
CA TYR A 59 0.66 -4.85 2.60
C TYR A 59 1.15 -5.25 3.98
N LYS A 60 2.35 -4.80 4.37
CA LYS A 60 2.84 -5.02 5.73
C LYS A 60 2.01 -4.27 6.75
N GLN A 61 1.53 -3.07 6.41
CA GLN A 61 0.62 -2.33 7.29
C GLN A 61 -0.71 -3.06 7.40
N ILE A 62 -1.21 -3.58 6.29
CA ILE A 62 -2.44 -4.38 6.31
C ILE A 62 -2.26 -5.61 7.21
N LYS A 63 -1.11 -6.26 7.11
CA LYS A 63 -0.82 -7.43 7.94
C LYS A 63 -0.87 -7.10 9.44
N GLY A 64 -0.46 -5.89 9.82
CA GLY A 64 -0.56 -5.46 11.20
C GLY A 64 -1.99 -5.20 11.66
N ILE A 65 -2.91 -4.96 10.74
CA ILE A 65 -4.32 -4.71 11.03
C ILE A 65 -5.15 -6.00 10.87
N ASP A 66 -4.91 -6.71 9.76
CA ASP A 66 -5.59 -7.96 9.42
C ASP A 66 -4.51 -8.91 8.91
N GLU A 67 -4.01 -9.75 9.81
CA GLU A 67 -2.86 -10.60 9.52
C GLU A 67 -3.13 -11.56 8.35
N THR A 68 -4.29 -12.17 8.32
CA THR A 68 -4.63 -13.13 7.27
C THR A 68 -4.61 -12.48 5.90
N LEU A 69 -5.28 -11.36 5.77
CA LEU A 69 -5.34 -10.63 4.50
C LEU A 69 -3.95 -10.14 4.08
N GLY A 70 -3.21 -9.58 5.02
CA GLY A 70 -1.86 -9.08 4.74
C GLY A 70 -0.93 -10.18 4.27
N LYS A 71 -0.99 -11.34 4.89
CA LYS A 71 -0.17 -12.49 4.47
C LYS A 71 -0.51 -12.93 3.05
N GLU A 72 -1.79 -12.98 2.71
CA GLU A 72 -2.21 -13.33 1.36
C GLU A 72 -1.69 -12.34 0.33
N LEU A 73 -1.82 -11.05 0.62
CA LEU A 73 -1.36 -10.01 -0.28
C LEU A 73 0.15 -10.06 -0.49
N LEU A 74 0.90 -10.25 0.58
CA LEU A 74 2.36 -10.35 0.50
C LEU A 74 2.78 -11.58 -0.28
N HIS A 75 2.07 -12.69 -0.10
CA HIS A 75 2.35 -13.91 -0.84
C HIS A 75 2.16 -13.70 -2.34
N HIS A 76 1.07 -13.06 -2.74
CA HIS A 76 0.81 -12.79 -4.16
C HIS A 76 1.84 -11.82 -4.76
N LEU A 77 2.28 -10.86 -3.97
CA LEU A 77 3.27 -9.89 -4.45
C LEU A 77 4.61 -10.54 -4.74
N ASP A 78 4.99 -11.52 -3.94
CA ASP A 78 6.28 -12.21 -4.07
C ASP A 78 6.21 -13.46 -4.96
N ALA A 79 5.03 -13.79 -5.43
CA ALA A 79 4.82 -14.99 -6.28
C ALA A 79 5.32 -14.81 -7.71
#